data_36ed20b3494bae8f08ccdb00c271c992
#
_entry.id   36ed20b3494bae8f08ccdb00c271c992
#
_cell.length_a   1.000
_cell.length_b   1.000
_cell.length_c   1.000
_cell.angle_alpha   90.00
_cell.angle_beta   90.00
_cell.angle_gamma   90.00
#
_symmetry.space_group_name_H-M   'P 1'
#
loop_
_entity.id
_entity.type
_entity.pdbx_description
1 polymer ?
#
loop_
_entity_poly.entity_id
_entity_poly.type
_entity_poly.pdbx_seq_one_letter_code
_entity_poly.pdbx_strand_id
1 'polypeptide(L)'
;ESRTAVFLGDLIDYGSQQLETIALVRRMQEAGSAQVIMGNHEFNAIAWFNGWREKNQKNYEQHEPFLKAIVGQPRLHAEIIEWFQTLPIWLEVPEHGVRFVHACWDSGIVEGLHGPLWTTEQLKAGATKPETGQKRNAFHHASEVLLKAPEDEAVPVEDHHGVPRGTRIEWWRNYEGSELV
;
A
#
# COMPACT_ATOMS: atom_id res chain seq x y z
N GLU A 1 -14.23 -12.62 -24.69
CA GLU A 1 -12.92 -12.32 -24.09
C GLU A 1 -13.09 -12.32 -22.57
N SER A 2 -12.26 -13.08 -21.86
CA SER A 2 -12.21 -13.03 -20.39
C SER A 2 -11.51 -11.75 -19.96
N ARG A 3 -12.09 -11.03 -18.99
CA ARG A 3 -11.47 -9.85 -18.38
C ARG A 3 -11.02 -10.21 -16.99
N THR A 4 -9.84 -9.74 -16.59
CA THR A 4 -9.34 -9.87 -15.23
C THR A 4 -9.34 -8.47 -14.58
N ALA A 5 -9.94 -8.34 -13.41
CA ALA A 5 -9.87 -7.11 -12.64
C ALA A 5 -8.51 -6.99 -11.95
N VAL A 6 -8.00 -5.77 -11.81
CA VAL A 6 -6.83 -5.49 -10.97
C VAL A 6 -7.22 -4.48 -9.90
N PHE A 7 -7.20 -4.90 -8.62
CA PHE A 7 -7.43 -4.02 -7.50
C PHE A 7 -6.11 -3.43 -7.05
N LEU A 8 -6.07 -2.09 -6.95
CA LEU A 8 -4.84 -1.34 -6.66
C LEU A 8 -4.64 -1.07 -5.15
N GLY A 9 -5.24 -1.86 -4.28
CA GLY A 9 -5.17 -1.68 -2.83
C GLY A 9 -6.23 -0.73 -2.28
N ASP A 10 -6.04 -0.30 -1.02
CA ASP A 10 -6.95 0.54 -0.24
C ASP A 10 -8.36 -0.04 -0.13
N LEU A 11 -8.42 -1.33 0.21
CA LEU A 11 -9.66 -2.09 0.40
C LEU A 11 -10.33 -1.79 1.75
N ILE A 12 -9.61 -1.09 2.65
CA ILE A 12 -10.02 -0.80 4.03
C ILE A 12 -9.91 0.70 4.33
N ASP A 13 -10.41 1.08 5.50
CA ASP A 13 -10.39 2.43 6.10
C ASP A 13 -11.34 3.44 5.42
N TYR A 14 -11.93 3.12 4.28
CA TYR A 14 -12.95 3.94 3.62
C TYR A 14 -14.25 3.17 3.45
N GLY A 15 -15.37 3.88 3.55
CA GLY A 15 -16.71 3.29 3.42
C GLY A 15 -17.12 2.41 4.60
N SER A 16 -18.32 1.85 4.52
CA SER A 16 -18.94 1.09 5.61
C SER A 16 -18.90 -0.43 5.42
N GLN A 17 -18.53 -0.92 4.23
CA GLN A 17 -18.61 -2.35 3.85
C GLN A 17 -17.22 -2.97 3.70
N GLN A 18 -16.33 -2.75 4.66
CA GLN A 18 -14.94 -3.14 4.55
C GLN A 18 -14.73 -4.66 4.53
N LEU A 19 -15.39 -5.39 5.41
CA LEU A 19 -15.26 -6.85 5.47
C LEU A 19 -15.89 -7.52 4.24
N GLU A 20 -16.99 -6.99 3.74
CA GLU A 20 -17.64 -7.44 2.51
C GLU A 20 -16.77 -7.19 1.29
N THR A 21 -16.09 -6.04 1.23
CA THR A 21 -15.11 -5.70 0.17
C THR A 21 -13.95 -6.69 0.18
N ILE A 22 -13.33 -6.92 1.33
CA ILE A 22 -12.27 -7.92 1.50
C ILE A 22 -12.74 -9.30 1.04
N ALA A 23 -13.92 -9.75 1.52
CA ALA A 23 -14.44 -11.05 1.18
C ALA A 23 -14.74 -11.19 -0.33
N LEU A 24 -15.24 -10.13 -0.98
CA LEU A 24 -15.49 -10.12 -2.42
C LEU A 24 -14.19 -10.22 -3.19
N VAL A 25 -13.21 -9.36 -2.88
CA VAL A 25 -11.93 -9.29 -3.59
C VAL A 25 -11.15 -10.60 -3.46
N ARG A 26 -11.10 -11.19 -2.25
CA ARG A 26 -10.48 -12.51 -2.03
C ARG A 26 -11.12 -13.60 -2.89
N ARG A 27 -12.45 -13.68 -2.90
CA ARG A 27 -13.16 -14.67 -3.74
C ARG A 27 -12.87 -14.47 -5.22
N MET A 28 -12.79 -13.22 -5.70
CA MET A 28 -12.44 -12.94 -7.10
C MET A 28 -10.99 -13.37 -7.40
N GLN A 29 -10.07 -13.14 -6.48
CA GLN A 29 -8.67 -13.55 -6.59
C GLN A 29 -8.57 -15.10 -6.61
N GLU A 30 -9.21 -15.78 -5.68
CA GLU A 30 -9.27 -17.24 -5.59
C GLU A 30 -9.88 -17.89 -6.86
N ALA A 31 -10.87 -17.22 -7.45
CA ALA A 31 -11.49 -17.65 -8.71
C ALA A 31 -10.65 -17.31 -9.97
N GLY A 32 -9.49 -16.67 -9.83
CA GLY A 32 -8.66 -16.25 -10.95
C GLY A 32 -9.25 -15.11 -11.80
N SER A 33 -10.31 -14.45 -11.33
CA SER A 33 -10.97 -13.34 -12.03
C SER A 33 -10.45 -11.96 -11.61
N ALA A 34 -9.58 -11.92 -10.59
CA ALA A 34 -8.91 -10.69 -10.17
C ALA A 34 -7.47 -10.92 -9.73
N GLN A 35 -6.69 -9.86 -9.81
CA GLN A 35 -5.39 -9.69 -9.15
C GLN A 35 -5.49 -8.51 -8.18
N VAL A 36 -4.67 -8.52 -7.13
CA VAL A 36 -4.70 -7.51 -6.08
C VAL A 36 -3.28 -7.11 -5.74
N ILE A 37 -3.01 -5.83 -5.67
CA ILE A 37 -1.75 -5.31 -5.13
C ILE A 37 -2.00 -4.61 -3.79
N MET A 38 -0.96 -4.47 -2.99
CA MET A 38 -1.01 -3.82 -1.68
C MET A 38 -1.15 -2.31 -1.83
N GLY A 39 -2.10 -1.70 -1.11
CA GLY A 39 -2.16 -0.27 -0.90
C GLY A 39 -1.50 0.15 0.43
N ASN A 40 -1.38 1.45 0.64
CA ASN A 40 -0.81 1.95 1.88
C ASN A 40 -1.68 1.66 3.11
N HIS A 41 -2.99 1.48 2.95
CA HIS A 41 -3.89 1.12 4.05
C HIS A 41 -3.67 -0.32 4.50
N GLU A 42 -3.55 -1.30 3.60
CA GLU A 42 -3.19 -2.68 3.93
C GLU A 42 -1.81 -2.76 4.58
N PHE A 43 -0.82 -2.03 4.05
CA PHE A 43 0.53 -1.96 4.62
C PHE A 43 0.52 -1.38 6.03
N ASN A 44 -0.24 -0.31 6.26
CA ASN A 44 -0.42 0.30 7.58
C ASN A 44 -1.14 -0.64 8.55
N ALA A 45 -2.12 -1.43 8.09
CA ALA A 45 -2.82 -2.42 8.91
C ALA A 45 -1.88 -3.53 9.38
N ILE A 46 -1.02 -4.05 8.49
CA ILE A 46 0.04 -5.02 8.84
C ILE A 46 0.96 -4.42 9.90
N ALA A 47 1.44 -3.19 9.69
CA ALA A 47 2.34 -2.52 10.61
C ALA A 47 1.69 -2.23 11.97
N TRP A 48 0.41 -1.86 11.99
CA TRP A 48 -0.36 -1.63 13.21
C TRP A 48 -0.56 -2.93 14.00
N PHE A 49 -0.99 -3.99 13.34
CA PHE A 49 -1.23 -5.29 13.95
C PHE A 49 0.04 -5.85 14.61
N ASN A 50 1.18 -5.76 13.92
CA ASN A 50 2.46 -6.27 14.38
C ASN A 50 3.22 -5.31 15.33
N GLY A 51 2.67 -4.13 15.64
CA GLY A 51 3.31 -3.15 16.52
C GLY A 51 4.55 -2.47 15.91
N TRP A 52 4.68 -2.46 14.58
CA TRP A 52 5.76 -1.75 13.87
C TRP A 52 5.44 -0.28 13.59
N ARG A 53 4.17 0.08 13.69
CA ARG A 53 3.68 1.46 13.57
C ARG A 53 3.33 1.99 14.95
N GLU A 54 3.71 3.25 15.20
CA GLU A 54 3.37 3.94 16.44
C GLU A 54 1.84 4.01 16.63
N LYS A 55 1.37 3.58 17.82
CA LYS A 55 -0.05 3.59 18.20
C LYS A 55 -0.45 4.93 18.82
N ASN A 56 -0.24 6.04 18.09
CA ASN A 56 -0.70 7.36 18.46
C ASN A 56 -2.11 7.65 17.92
N GLN A 57 -2.71 8.75 18.38
CA GLN A 57 -4.08 9.16 18.04
C GLN A 57 -4.28 9.29 16.53
N LYS A 58 -3.36 9.97 15.82
CA LYS A 58 -3.42 10.17 14.37
C LYS A 58 -3.46 8.84 13.60
N ASN A 59 -2.59 7.91 13.95
CA ASN A 59 -2.53 6.60 13.29
C ASN A 59 -3.75 5.75 13.62
N TYR A 60 -4.30 5.89 14.84
CA TYR A 60 -5.55 5.25 15.22
C TYR A 60 -6.72 5.77 14.38
N GLU A 61 -6.90 7.08 14.29
CA GLU A 61 -8.00 7.71 13.53
C GLU A 61 -7.98 7.33 12.06
N GLN A 62 -6.79 7.23 11.45
CA GLN A 62 -6.65 6.77 10.07
C GLN A 62 -7.08 5.32 9.85
N HIS A 63 -7.02 4.49 10.89
CA HIS A 63 -7.29 3.05 10.82
C HIS A 63 -8.55 2.63 11.61
N GLU A 64 -9.20 3.60 12.26
CA GLU A 64 -10.36 3.36 13.11
C GLU A 64 -11.52 2.64 12.39
N PRO A 65 -11.88 2.98 11.13
CA PRO A 65 -12.97 2.32 10.45
C PRO A 65 -12.77 0.81 10.33
N PHE A 66 -11.58 0.35 9.95
CA PHE A 66 -11.27 -1.07 9.88
C PHE A 66 -11.21 -1.71 11.27
N LEU A 67 -10.58 -1.04 12.25
CA LEU A 67 -10.52 -1.54 13.63
C LEU A 67 -11.91 -1.72 14.24
N LYS A 68 -12.86 -0.81 13.95
CA LYS A 68 -14.26 -0.94 14.35
C LYS A 68 -14.95 -2.12 13.67
N ALA A 69 -14.71 -2.33 12.37
CA ALA A 69 -15.31 -3.43 11.61
C ALA A 69 -14.85 -4.81 12.11
N ILE A 70 -13.63 -4.92 12.64
CA ILE A 70 -13.01 -6.17 13.09
C ILE A 70 -13.10 -6.41 14.61
N VAL A 71 -13.68 -5.45 15.36
CA VAL A 71 -13.78 -5.55 16.82
C VAL A 71 -14.45 -6.86 17.24
N GLY A 72 -13.89 -7.54 18.24
CA GLY A 72 -14.42 -8.81 18.73
C GLY A 72 -14.13 -10.03 17.85
N GLN A 73 -13.41 -9.88 16.74
CA GLN A 73 -13.12 -10.94 15.77
C GLN A 73 -11.60 -11.17 15.60
N PRO A 74 -10.87 -11.54 16.66
CA PRO A 74 -9.39 -11.60 16.62
C PRO A 74 -8.84 -12.62 15.61
N ARG A 75 -9.54 -13.72 15.38
CA ARG A 75 -9.14 -14.73 14.38
C ARG A 75 -9.28 -14.19 12.97
N LEU A 76 -10.42 -13.59 12.65
CA LEU A 76 -10.65 -12.98 11.34
C LEU A 76 -9.67 -11.84 11.09
N HIS A 77 -9.33 -11.04 12.11
CA HIS A 77 -8.31 -10.00 12.01
C HIS A 77 -6.95 -10.60 11.61
N ALA A 78 -6.50 -11.64 12.32
CA ALA A 78 -5.23 -12.30 11.98
C ALA A 78 -5.25 -12.87 10.55
N GLU A 79 -6.33 -13.56 10.14
CA GLU A 79 -6.48 -14.11 8.79
C GLU A 79 -6.44 -13.03 7.69
N ILE A 80 -7.04 -11.87 7.93
CA ILE A 80 -7.00 -10.74 6.99
C ILE A 80 -5.56 -10.18 6.90
N ILE A 81 -4.88 -10.01 8.04
CA ILE A 81 -3.50 -9.53 8.05
C ILE A 81 -2.55 -10.52 7.36
N GLU A 82 -2.70 -11.81 7.58
CA GLU A 82 -1.96 -12.85 6.88
C GLU A 82 -2.18 -12.77 5.37
N TRP A 83 -3.43 -12.58 4.93
CA TRP A 83 -3.71 -12.40 3.52
C TRP A 83 -3.08 -11.11 2.96
N PHE A 84 -3.16 -9.98 3.67
CA PHE A 84 -2.52 -8.74 3.24
C PHE A 84 -1.01 -8.91 3.04
N GLN A 85 -0.33 -9.68 3.88
CA GLN A 85 1.10 -9.97 3.73
C GLN A 85 1.46 -10.77 2.47
N THR A 86 0.48 -11.41 1.84
CA THR A 86 0.68 -12.12 0.57
C THR A 86 0.49 -11.23 -0.66
N LEU A 87 0.03 -9.99 -0.50
CA LEU A 87 -0.22 -9.09 -1.61
C LEU A 87 1.10 -8.52 -2.16
N PRO A 88 1.30 -8.54 -3.49
CA PRO A 88 2.45 -7.89 -4.11
C PRO A 88 2.35 -6.36 -3.99
N ILE A 89 3.50 -5.68 -3.93
CA ILE A 89 3.60 -4.22 -3.90
C ILE A 89 3.32 -3.61 -5.30
N TRP A 90 3.68 -4.35 -6.35
CA TRP A 90 3.39 -3.99 -7.73
C TRP A 90 3.10 -5.23 -8.56
N LEU A 91 2.59 -5.03 -9.76
CA LEU A 91 2.33 -6.10 -10.72
C LEU A 91 2.80 -5.63 -12.10
N GLU A 92 3.43 -6.53 -12.84
CA GLU A 92 3.77 -6.36 -14.24
C GLU A 92 3.07 -7.42 -15.09
N VAL A 93 2.55 -6.99 -16.24
CA VAL A 93 1.94 -7.85 -17.25
C VAL A 93 2.70 -7.60 -18.56
N PRO A 94 3.89 -8.23 -18.72
CA PRO A 94 4.82 -7.94 -19.81
C PRO A 94 4.22 -8.16 -21.19
N GLU A 95 3.37 -9.18 -21.34
CA GLU A 95 2.69 -9.50 -22.60
C GLU A 95 1.75 -8.39 -23.09
N HIS A 96 1.36 -7.48 -22.20
CA HIS A 96 0.55 -6.30 -22.52
C HIS A 96 1.29 -4.97 -22.33
N GLY A 97 2.57 -5.00 -21.90
CA GLY A 97 3.34 -3.80 -21.60
C GLY A 97 2.74 -2.96 -20.46
N VAL A 98 2.00 -3.59 -19.53
CA VAL A 98 1.26 -2.85 -18.47
C VAL A 98 1.88 -3.11 -17.10
N ARG A 99 1.96 -2.05 -16.31
CA ARG A 99 2.45 -2.06 -14.93
C ARG A 99 1.40 -1.47 -14.01
N PHE A 100 1.26 -2.05 -12.83
CA PHE A 100 0.33 -1.60 -11.80
C PHE A 100 1.08 -1.34 -10.50
N VAL A 101 0.88 -0.19 -9.93
CA VAL A 101 1.39 0.21 -8.62
C VAL A 101 0.32 1.04 -7.91
N HIS A 102 0.31 1.00 -6.59
CA HIS A 102 -0.70 1.74 -5.83
C HIS A 102 -0.53 3.26 -5.96
N ALA A 103 0.71 3.77 -5.88
CA ALA A 103 0.95 5.20 -5.87
C ALA A 103 1.89 5.70 -6.97
N CYS A 104 3.21 5.45 -6.88
CA CYS A 104 4.18 5.96 -7.85
C CYS A 104 5.08 4.83 -8.35
N TRP A 105 5.17 4.64 -9.66
CA TRP A 105 6.13 3.72 -10.26
C TRP A 105 7.51 4.38 -10.30
N ASP A 106 8.51 3.68 -9.79
CA ASP A 106 9.91 4.06 -9.89
C ASP A 106 10.73 2.85 -10.32
N SER A 107 11.22 2.86 -11.56
CA SER A 107 11.95 1.74 -12.15
C SER A 107 13.23 1.41 -11.38
N GLY A 108 13.95 2.43 -10.89
CA GLY A 108 15.18 2.22 -10.13
C GLY A 108 14.92 1.53 -8.78
N ILE A 109 13.80 1.85 -8.12
CA ILE A 109 13.38 1.18 -6.89
C ILE A 109 12.97 -0.26 -7.20
N VAL A 110 12.12 -0.47 -8.21
CA VAL A 110 11.61 -1.81 -8.60
C VAL A 110 12.76 -2.74 -8.98
N GLU A 111 13.71 -2.29 -9.80
CA GLU A 111 14.89 -3.05 -10.19
C GLU A 111 15.82 -3.37 -9.01
N GLY A 112 15.94 -2.45 -8.06
CA GLY A 112 16.74 -2.63 -6.84
C GLY A 112 16.13 -3.59 -5.80
N LEU A 113 14.84 -3.90 -5.93
CA LEU A 113 14.12 -4.82 -5.06
C LEU A 113 13.91 -6.17 -5.78
N HIS A 114 14.31 -7.25 -5.17
CA HIS A 114 14.31 -8.59 -5.77
C HIS A 114 12.89 -9.22 -5.93
N GLY A 115 11.89 -8.42 -6.27
CA GLY A 115 10.53 -8.86 -6.58
C GLY A 115 9.44 -8.13 -5.79
N PRO A 116 8.18 -8.26 -6.23
CA PRO A 116 7.06 -7.52 -5.67
C PRO A 116 6.51 -8.10 -4.35
N LEU A 117 6.83 -9.35 -4.02
CA LEU A 117 6.40 -10.01 -2.79
C LEU A 117 7.44 -9.78 -1.69
N TRP A 118 7.05 -9.06 -0.65
CA TRP A 118 7.93 -8.76 0.47
C TRP A 118 7.75 -9.76 1.60
N THR A 119 8.88 -10.23 2.15
CA THR A 119 8.88 -11.04 3.38
C THR A 119 8.42 -10.20 4.58
N THR A 120 8.12 -10.87 5.68
CA THR A 120 7.77 -10.20 6.95
C THR A 120 8.85 -9.23 7.41
N GLU A 121 10.14 -9.59 7.27
CA GLU A 121 11.28 -8.73 7.61
C GLU A 121 11.35 -7.50 6.70
N GLN A 122 11.08 -7.65 5.41
CA GLN A 122 11.06 -6.55 4.44
C GLN A 122 9.87 -5.61 4.69
N LEU A 123 8.69 -6.16 4.98
CA LEU A 123 7.51 -5.37 5.39
C LEU A 123 7.79 -4.58 6.67
N LYS A 124 8.41 -5.23 7.67
CA LYS A 124 8.84 -4.55 8.90
C LYS A 124 9.85 -3.44 8.62
N ALA A 125 10.86 -3.72 7.80
CA ALA A 125 11.87 -2.73 7.41
C ALA A 125 11.22 -1.53 6.67
N GLY A 126 10.23 -1.78 5.82
CA GLY A 126 9.44 -0.76 5.15
C GLY A 126 8.62 0.11 6.10
N ALA A 127 8.02 -0.50 7.12
CA ALA A 127 7.16 0.17 8.08
C ALA A 127 7.93 0.95 9.16
N THR A 128 9.18 0.58 9.43
CA THR A 128 9.98 1.17 10.51
C THR A 128 10.64 2.46 10.03
N LYS A 129 10.24 3.59 10.62
CA LYS A 129 10.89 4.88 10.35
C LYS A 129 12.34 4.85 10.85
N PRO A 130 13.30 5.36 10.06
CA PRO A 130 14.67 5.53 10.53
C PRO A 130 14.72 6.55 11.67
N GLU A 131 15.63 6.36 12.60
CA GLU A 131 15.92 7.37 13.62
C GLU A 131 16.49 8.63 12.98
N THR A 132 16.33 9.78 13.67
CA THR A 132 16.85 11.07 13.18
C THR A 132 18.36 10.97 12.90
N GLY A 133 18.75 11.26 11.66
CA GLY A 133 20.14 11.19 11.19
C GLY A 133 20.56 9.84 10.59
N GLN A 134 19.74 8.82 10.65
CA GLN A 134 19.99 7.56 9.95
C GLN A 134 19.50 7.61 8.50
N LYS A 135 20.23 6.94 7.60
CA LYS A 135 19.76 6.74 6.22
C LYS A 135 18.51 5.85 6.21
N ARG A 136 17.53 6.21 5.39
CA ARG A 136 16.39 5.35 5.09
C ARG A 136 16.92 4.04 4.48
N ASN A 137 16.43 2.90 4.97
CA ASN A 137 16.71 1.63 4.30
C ASN A 137 15.92 1.55 2.98
N ALA A 138 16.33 0.67 2.07
CA ALA A 138 15.73 0.56 0.74
C ALA A 138 14.22 0.26 0.79
N PHE A 139 13.76 -0.61 1.70
CA PHE A 139 12.35 -0.96 1.83
C PHE A 139 11.51 0.18 2.40
N HIS A 140 12.07 0.98 3.34
CA HIS A 140 11.37 2.16 3.83
C HIS A 140 11.24 3.23 2.73
N HIS A 141 12.31 3.46 1.96
CA HIS A 141 12.24 4.36 0.81
C HIS A 141 11.23 3.87 -0.22
N ALA A 142 11.25 2.59 -0.55
CA ALA A 142 10.30 1.98 -1.48
C ALA A 142 8.84 2.08 -1.00
N SER A 143 8.56 1.85 0.28
CA SER A 143 7.21 1.98 0.82
C SER A 143 6.68 3.43 0.74
N GLU A 144 7.55 4.43 0.95
CA GLU A 144 7.16 5.84 0.82
C GLU A 144 6.85 6.23 -0.63
N VAL A 145 7.57 5.66 -1.61
CA VAL A 145 7.36 5.98 -3.04
C VAL A 145 6.24 5.13 -3.64
N LEU A 146 6.36 3.81 -3.56
CA LEU A 146 5.45 2.88 -4.27
C LEU A 146 4.04 2.83 -3.68
N LEU A 147 3.90 3.06 -2.35
CA LEU A 147 2.63 2.99 -1.64
C LEU A 147 2.03 4.35 -1.25
N LYS A 148 2.82 5.43 -1.18
CA LYS A 148 2.32 6.73 -0.71
C LYS A 148 2.51 7.85 -1.73
N ALA A 149 3.35 7.67 -2.73
CA ALA A 149 3.89 8.65 -3.67
C ALA A 149 4.83 9.69 -3.00
N PRO A 150 5.80 10.21 -3.73
CA PRO A 150 6.66 11.28 -3.26
C PRO A 150 5.87 12.58 -3.07
N GLU A 151 6.21 13.33 -2.01
CA GLU A 151 5.65 14.62 -1.69
C GLU A 151 6.72 15.72 -1.84
N ASP A 152 6.34 16.87 -2.39
CA ASP A 152 7.16 18.08 -2.41
C ASP A 152 6.85 18.90 -1.15
N GLU A 153 7.76 18.88 -0.18
CA GLU A 153 7.62 19.62 1.08
C GLU A 153 7.73 21.15 0.89
N ALA A 154 8.26 21.62 -0.25
CA ALA A 154 8.37 23.05 -0.54
C ALA A 154 7.03 23.71 -0.87
N VAL A 155 6.00 22.92 -1.20
CA VAL A 155 4.65 23.38 -1.51
C VAL A 155 3.66 22.70 -0.55
N PRO A 156 3.56 23.15 0.70
CA PRO A 156 2.68 22.53 1.67
C PRO A 156 1.21 22.77 1.32
N VAL A 157 0.41 21.72 1.48
CA VAL A 157 -1.06 21.77 1.45
C VAL A 157 -1.60 21.26 2.78
N GLU A 158 -2.77 21.73 3.19
CA GLU A 158 -3.45 21.17 4.35
C GLU A 158 -4.24 19.94 3.94
N ASP A 159 -4.10 18.84 4.71
CA ASP A 159 -4.97 17.68 4.55
C ASP A 159 -6.37 17.99 5.12
N HIS A 160 -7.30 17.04 4.95
CA HIS A 160 -8.68 17.18 5.42
C HIS A 160 -8.84 17.34 6.96
N HIS A 161 -7.74 17.23 7.70
CA HIS A 161 -7.66 17.51 9.14
C HIS A 161 -6.94 18.84 9.44
N GLY A 162 -6.61 19.65 8.42
CA GLY A 162 -5.87 20.91 8.58
C GLY A 162 -4.39 20.71 8.92
N VAL A 163 -3.83 19.52 8.68
CA VAL A 163 -2.42 19.25 8.95
C VAL A 163 -1.60 19.54 7.69
N PRO A 164 -0.55 20.39 7.78
CA PRO A 164 0.33 20.64 6.65
C PRO A 164 0.99 19.35 6.16
N ARG A 165 0.95 19.14 4.85
CA ARG A 165 1.65 18.05 4.14
C ARG A 165 2.33 18.62 2.91
N GLY A 166 3.32 17.91 2.39
CA GLY A 166 3.86 18.18 1.05
C GLY A 166 2.81 17.94 -0.02
N THR A 167 2.88 18.68 -1.12
CA THR A 167 2.06 18.41 -2.29
C THR A 167 2.56 17.14 -2.96
N ARG A 168 1.65 16.22 -3.30
CA ARG A 168 2.02 15.03 -4.05
C ARG A 168 2.57 15.41 -5.42
N ILE A 169 3.74 14.89 -5.75
CA ILE A 169 4.37 15.11 -7.06
C ILE A 169 3.53 14.39 -8.12
N GLU A 170 3.16 15.10 -9.17
CA GLU A 170 2.48 14.53 -10.34
C GLU A 170 3.49 13.78 -11.22
N TRP A 171 4.05 12.69 -10.68
CA TRP A 171 5.12 11.90 -11.28
C TRP A 171 4.78 11.41 -12.69
N TRP A 172 3.50 11.14 -12.96
CA TRP A 172 3.02 10.69 -14.28
C TRP A 172 3.16 11.73 -15.39
N ARG A 173 3.29 13.03 -15.08
CA ARG A 173 3.47 14.09 -16.08
C ARG A 173 4.89 14.10 -16.67
N ASN A 174 5.87 13.62 -15.93
CA ASN A 174 7.26 13.57 -16.34
C ASN A 174 7.65 12.18 -16.89
N TYR A 175 6.69 11.29 -17.01
CA TYR A 175 6.90 9.98 -17.60
C TYR A 175 7.08 10.16 -19.12
N GLU A 176 8.30 10.03 -19.62
CA GLU A 176 8.55 9.97 -21.04
C GLU A 176 7.97 8.67 -21.59
N GLY A 177 7.12 8.76 -22.64
CA GLY A 177 6.27 7.67 -23.13
C GLY A 177 6.98 6.39 -23.58
N SER A 178 8.31 6.35 -23.53
CA SER A 178 9.12 5.13 -23.75
C SER A 178 9.08 4.14 -22.57
N GLU A 179 8.60 4.56 -21.39
CA GLU A 179 8.48 3.69 -20.22
C GLU A 179 7.06 3.17 -19.96
N LEU A 180 6.08 3.64 -20.74
CA LEU A 180 4.67 3.22 -20.67
C LEU A 180 4.29 2.19 -21.74
N VAL A 181 5.24 1.61 -22.44
CA VAL A 181 5.01 0.58 -23.48
C VAL A 181 5.30 -0.80 -22.96
#